data_bc8ae5f96078e2332384fcfc60610565
#
_entry.id   bc8ae5f96078e2332384fcfc60610565
#
_cell.length_a   1.000
_cell.length_b   1.000
_cell.length_c   1.000
_cell.angle_alpha   90.00
_cell.angle_beta   90.00
_cell.angle_gamma   90.00
#
_symmetry.space_group_name_H-M   'P 1'
#
loop_
_entity.id
_entity.type
_entity.pdbx_description
1 polymer ?
#
loop_
_entity_poly.entity_id
_entity_poly.type
_entity_poly.pdbx_seq_one_letter_code
_entity_poly.pdbx_strand_id
1 'polypeptide(L)'
;MGDMANLFGTGRFAQPSGQLSGQEEATDEAQEAADEAAEEVRLRLAVDGGDVEAMSVLGAMLLRRGDFDGAESHLRAATAAGDRAAANNLGVLLHQRGYAEEAAGWWRIAAVAGSAAAAHALGRHFRERGDEPAAEYWLRQSAEQGHVLGAYALADLLEHRGDDTGSERWMRAAAERGHREAAYRLARTLDRRAGQDGDDKAAARTADEAEQWFRQAAARGHRRGALHLGTILEKRGELKEAGRWYLTSAKDGEARAACALGFLLRDAGDTESAAVWWLRAAQDGDGNAANALGALHAERGETQTAERWYRAALDAGDDNGAYNLGLLCAEQGRTTQAEQWYRRAAYAGHREASNALAILLLRAGDESGAEPWFSKAAEAGSVDAAFNLGILHAGRSEERAALRWYERAAAAGHTEAALQVGMARLRGGDEREAERFLRCAAGGGSAEAAYRLATVLDARRPPAPAHELGEPAQEKSECEEWYERAASQGHRRGQVRVGMLAAARGDVVEAARWYREAAEAGSRNGAFNLGLLLAREGSEPEAVVWWRRAADAGHGRAALRLALVCARRGELAEGQRWADLAVSLGPREVGERAARLRDALRQELSA
;
A
#
# COMPACT_ATOMS: atom_id res chain seq x y z
N MET A 1 15.62 4.21 -12.47
CA MET A 1 15.79 3.81 -11.06
C MET A 1 17.16 4.17 -10.46
N GLY A 2 18.22 4.32 -11.23
CA GLY A 2 19.58 4.65 -10.72
C GLY A 2 19.82 6.09 -10.24
N ASP A 3 18.88 6.99 -10.40
CA ASP A 3 19.11 8.44 -10.22
C ASP A 3 18.66 9.02 -8.85
N MET A 4 17.95 8.25 -8.04
CA MET A 4 17.48 8.73 -6.73
C MET A 4 18.55 8.60 -5.64
N ALA A 5 19.38 7.58 -5.68
CA ALA A 5 20.51 7.43 -4.73
C ALA A 5 21.54 8.56 -4.85
N ASN A 6 21.73 9.09 -6.07
CA ASN A 6 22.64 10.21 -6.31
C ASN A 6 22.09 11.59 -5.89
N LEU A 7 20.80 11.72 -5.63
CA LEU A 7 20.17 12.99 -5.21
C LEU A 7 20.36 13.28 -3.71
N PHE A 8 20.61 12.23 -2.92
CA PHE A 8 20.80 12.34 -1.47
C PHE A 8 22.28 12.24 -1.07
N GLY A 9 23.21 12.32 -2.04
CA GLY A 9 24.65 12.28 -1.84
C GLY A 9 25.09 11.08 -1.00
N THR A 10 25.82 10.14 -1.59
CA THR A 10 26.59 9.13 -0.85
C THR A 10 27.76 9.77 -0.06
N GLY A 11 27.54 10.95 0.49
CA GLY A 11 28.33 11.50 1.56
C GLY A 11 27.96 10.70 2.81
N ARG A 12 28.86 9.82 3.27
CA ARG A 12 28.88 9.38 4.65
C ARG A 12 28.45 10.60 5.46
N PHE A 13 27.33 10.50 6.15
CA PHE A 13 26.97 11.50 7.16
C PHE A 13 28.12 11.50 8.16
N ALA A 14 29.12 12.37 7.89
CA ALA A 14 30.05 12.78 8.89
C ALA A 14 29.18 13.24 10.07
N GLN A 15 29.38 12.66 11.22
CA GLN A 15 28.96 13.27 12.49
C GLN A 15 29.29 14.76 12.33
N PRO A 16 28.39 15.67 12.72
CA PRO A 16 28.72 17.08 12.68
C PRO A 16 30.05 17.24 13.38
N SER A 17 31.06 17.57 12.62
CA SER A 17 32.33 18.04 13.14
C SER A 17 32.04 19.36 13.85
N GLY A 18 31.62 19.27 15.10
CA GLY A 18 31.26 20.36 15.96
C GLY A 18 32.47 21.14 16.49
N GLN A 19 33.43 21.47 15.62
CA GLN A 19 34.57 22.25 16.06
C GLN A 19 35.02 23.38 15.10
N LEU A 20 34.45 23.48 13.88
CA LEU A 20 34.79 24.59 12.95
C LEU A 20 33.62 25.58 12.73
N SER A 21 32.36 25.19 12.91
CA SER A 21 31.22 26.13 12.90
C SER A 21 31.09 26.97 14.18
N GLY A 22 31.54 26.45 15.30
CA GLY A 22 31.46 27.11 16.59
C GLY A 22 32.35 28.36 16.74
N GLN A 23 33.37 28.54 15.91
CA GLN A 23 34.19 29.76 15.96
C GLN A 23 33.63 30.89 15.09
N GLU A 24 33.05 30.57 13.93
CA GLU A 24 32.37 31.55 13.09
C GLU A 24 31.04 32.00 13.74
N GLU A 25 30.23 31.09 14.25
CA GLU A 25 29.01 31.42 15.02
C GLU A 25 29.33 32.25 16.27
N ALA A 26 30.39 31.93 17.02
CA ALA A 26 30.80 32.70 18.19
C ALA A 26 31.34 34.10 17.84
N THR A 27 31.94 34.29 16.66
CA THR A 27 32.38 35.59 16.17
C THR A 27 31.21 36.46 15.71
N ASP A 28 30.22 35.84 15.04
CA ASP A 28 29.01 36.52 14.61
C ASP A 28 28.14 36.95 15.80
N GLU A 29 27.94 36.10 16.80
CA GLU A 29 27.24 36.41 18.04
C GLU A 29 27.96 37.52 18.84
N ALA A 30 29.28 37.50 18.88
CA ALA A 30 30.05 38.54 19.55
C ALA A 30 29.97 39.89 18.82
N GLN A 31 29.92 39.89 17.51
CA GLN A 31 29.74 41.10 16.70
C GLN A 31 28.33 41.67 16.85
N GLU A 32 27.30 40.83 16.80
CA GLU A 32 25.92 41.26 17.05
C GLU A 32 25.74 41.88 18.44
N ALA A 33 26.34 41.26 19.46
CA ALA A 33 26.32 41.79 20.81
C ALA A 33 27.05 43.15 20.95
N ALA A 34 28.16 43.34 20.21
CA ALA A 34 28.88 44.59 20.18
C ALA A 34 28.11 45.70 19.45
N ASP A 35 27.44 45.35 18.34
CA ASP A 35 26.61 46.29 17.59
C ASP A 35 25.36 46.70 18.40
N GLU A 36 24.74 45.79 19.14
CA GLU A 36 23.63 46.06 20.03
C GLU A 36 24.02 46.95 21.22
N ALA A 37 25.21 46.74 21.76
CA ALA A 37 25.75 47.62 22.83
C ALA A 37 26.07 49.03 22.32
N ALA A 38 26.60 49.13 21.08
CA ALA A 38 26.84 50.43 20.47
C ALA A 38 25.56 51.21 20.18
N GLU A 39 24.51 50.51 19.75
CA GLU A 39 23.17 51.09 19.53
C GLU A 39 22.55 51.57 20.85
N GLU A 40 22.69 50.80 21.91
CA GLU A 40 22.21 51.20 23.26
C GLU A 40 22.86 52.49 23.73
N VAL A 41 24.16 52.66 23.54
CA VAL A 41 24.87 53.90 23.91
C VAL A 41 24.34 55.07 23.11
N ARG A 42 24.11 54.93 21.81
CA ARG A 42 23.50 55.97 20.97
C ARG A 42 22.11 56.36 21.46
N LEU A 43 21.26 55.36 21.73
CA LEU A 43 19.91 55.61 22.22
C LEU A 43 19.90 56.33 23.56
N ARG A 44 20.81 55.99 24.50
CA ARG A 44 20.93 56.70 25.78
C ARG A 44 21.31 58.17 25.61
N LEU A 45 22.23 58.45 24.70
CA LEU A 45 22.60 59.85 24.40
C LEU A 45 21.43 60.65 23.79
N ALA A 46 20.64 60.02 22.91
CA ALA A 46 19.45 60.63 22.33
C ALA A 46 18.34 60.82 23.38
N VAL A 47 18.18 59.90 24.31
CA VAL A 47 17.26 60.04 25.47
C VAL A 47 17.64 61.20 26.37
N ASP A 48 18.92 61.36 26.64
CA ASP A 48 19.43 62.52 27.42
C ASP A 48 19.13 63.82 26.69
N GLY A 49 19.05 63.83 25.36
CA GLY A 49 18.59 64.92 24.51
C GLY A 49 17.08 65.14 24.46
N GLY A 50 16.30 64.28 25.09
CA GLY A 50 14.84 64.39 25.15
C GLY A 50 14.11 63.77 23.95
N ASP A 51 14.78 62.91 23.16
CA ASP A 51 14.19 62.27 22.02
C ASP A 51 13.20 61.16 22.44
N VAL A 52 11.92 61.37 22.13
CA VAL A 52 10.82 60.45 22.47
C VAL A 52 10.90 59.13 21.73
N GLU A 53 11.33 59.15 20.47
CA GLU A 53 11.49 57.93 19.68
C GLU A 53 12.63 57.05 20.25
N ALA A 54 13.74 57.68 20.62
CA ALA A 54 14.83 56.98 21.29
C ALA A 54 14.42 56.38 22.65
N MET A 55 13.59 57.07 23.44
CA MET A 55 13.02 56.55 24.69
C MET A 55 12.17 55.29 24.41
N SER A 56 11.33 55.32 23.37
CA SER A 56 10.47 54.19 22.98
C SER A 56 11.29 52.98 22.55
N VAL A 57 12.31 53.18 21.69
CA VAL A 57 13.18 52.13 21.17
C VAL A 57 14.07 51.57 22.29
N LEU A 58 14.68 52.39 23.12
CA LEU A 58 15.49 51.96 24.26
C LEU A 58 14.65 51.14 25.26
N GLY A 59 13.44 51.63 25.58
CA GLY A 59 12.52 50.91 26.44
C GLY A 59 12.13 49.55 25.87
N ALA A 60 11.91 49.45 24.56
CA ALA A 60 11.62 48.17 23.89
C ALA A 60 12.84 47.21 23.88
N MET A 61 14.04 47.74 23.73
CA MET A 61 15.29 46.96 23.79
C MET A 61 15.51 46.40 25.21
N LEU A 62 15.39 47.21 26.25
CA LEU A 62 15.50 46.77 27.63
C LEU A 62 14.43 45.73 28.00
N LEU A 63 13.20 45.94 27.54
CA LEU A 63 12.11 44.96 27.71
C LEU A 63 12.45 43.60 27.09
N ARG A 64 13.01 43.57 25.91
CA ARG A 64 13.46 42.32 25.26
C ARG A 64 14.55 41.59 26.03
N ARG A 65 15.45 42.33 26.68
CA ARG A 65 16.50 41.78 27.55
C ARG A 65 16.01 41.34 28.92
N GLY A 66 14.77 41.68 29.29
CA GLY A 66 14.19 41.36 30.60
C GLY A 66 14.56 42.37 31.68
N ASP A 67 15.19 43.51 31.33
CA ASP A 67 15.39 44.64 32.24
C ASP A 67 14.11 45.45 32.32
N PHE A 68 13.17 44.96 33.13
CA PHE A 68 11.86 45.59 33.27
C PHE A 68 11.91 46.94 34.00
N ASP A 69 12.85 47.12 34.93
CA ASP A 69 12.94 48.38 35.71
C ASP A 69 13.52 49.51 34.87
N GLY A 70 14.57 49.21 34.10
CA GLY A 70 15.12 50.16 33.14
C GLY A 70 14.13 50.50 32.03
N ALA A 71 13.43 49.51 31.49
CA ALA A 71 12.44 49.69 30.44
C ALA A 71 11.25 50.54 30.86
N GLU A 72 10.73 50.35 32.08
CA GLU A 72 9.52 51.02 32.56
C GLU A 72 9.64 52.55 32.55
N SER A 73 10.76 53.11 33.06
CA SER A 73 10.97 54.56 33.14
C SER A 73 10.93 55.21 31.75
N HIS A 74 11.60 54.60 30.77
CA HIS A 74 11.66 55.11 29.39
C HIS A 74 10.33 54.96 28.68
N LEU A 75 9.66 53.79 28.81
CA LEU A 75 8.35 53.55 28.20
C LEU A 75 7.27 54.48 28.76
N ARG A 76 7.27 54.76 30.08
CA ARG A 76 6.33 55.75 30.69
C ARG A 76 6.57 57.16 30.18
N ALA A 77 7.82 57.61 30.06
CA ALA A 77 8.17 58.90 29.52
C ALA A 77 7.73 59.04 28.04
N ALA A 78 8.06 58.10 27.20
CA ALA A 78 7.64 58.09 25.80
C ALA A 78 6.11 58.02 25.65
N THR A 79 5.42 57.24 26.48
CA THR A 79 3.95 57.17 26.47
C THR A 79 3.31 58.49 26.89
N ALA A 80 3.87 59.17 27.88
CA ALA A 80 3.39 60.49 28.29
C ALA A 80 3.55 61.56 27.19
N ALA A 81 4.54 61.36 26.31
CA ALA A 81 4.72 62.20 25.12
C ALA A 81 3.83 61.79 23.93
N GLY A 82 2.98 60.74 24.08
CA GLY A 82 1.99 60.31 23.10
C GLY A 82 2.46 59.19 22.16
N ASP A 83 3.59 58.54 22.45
CA ASP A 83 4.04 57.42 21.63
C ASP A 83 3.19 56.16 21.86
N ARG A 84 2.50 55.75 20.82
CA ARG A 84 1.63 54.56 20.83
C ARG A 84 2.41 53.22 20.90
N ALA A 85 3.64 53.20 20.38
CA ALA A 85 4.49 52.00 20.44
C ALA A 85 5.00 51.78 21.87
N ALA A 86 5.41 52.88 22.55
CA ALA A 86 5.76 52.84 23.96
C ALA A 86 4.57 52.41 24.84
N ALA A 87 3.36 52.91 24.58
CA ALA A 87 2.16 52.49 25.30
C ALA A 87 1.85 50.98 25.12
N ASN A 88 2.03 50.45 23.91
CA ASN A 88 1.91 49.01 23.68
C ASN A 88 2.96 48.22 24.48
N ASN A 89 4.23 48.64 24.42
CA ASN A 89 5.33 47.95 25.09
C ASN A 89 5.21 48.05 26.62
N LEU A 90 4.70 49.15 27.14
CA LEU A 90 4.39 49.31 28.56
C LEU A 90 3.30 48.34 29.01
N GLY A 91 2.27 48.13 28.17
CA GLY A 91 1.26 47.09 28.40
C GLY A 91 1.88 45.67 28.41
N VAL A 92 2.81 45.35 27.49
CA VAL A 92 3.52 44.08 27.49
C VAL A 92 4.35 43.89 28.77
N LEU A 93 5.09 44.91 29.18
CA LEU A 93 5.89 44.88 30.42
C LEU A 93 5.01 44.61 31.65
N LEU A 94 3.92 45.37 31.79
CA LEU A 94 3.00 45.21 32.93
C LEU A 94 2.34 43.81 32.95
N HIS A 95 2.00 43.29 31.79
CA HIS A 95 1.45 41.95 31.68
C HIS A 95 2.47 40.88 32.14
N GLN A 96 3.74 41.01 31.73
CA GLN A 96 4.81 40.09 32.16
C GLN A 96 5.06 40.14 33.67
N ARG A 97 4.83 41.29 34.29
CA ARG A 97 4.87 41.47 35.75
C ARG A 97 3.60 41.02 36.48
N GLY A 98 2.57 40.53 35.74
CA GLY A 98 1.31 40.07 36.32
C GLY A 98 0.25 41.14 36.54
N TYR A 99 0.49 42.40 36.13
CA TYR A 99 -0.47 43.49 36.22
C TYR A 99 -1.39 43.54 34.99
N ALA A 100 -2.17 42.50 34.78
CA ALA A 100 -2.96 42.28 33.57
C ALA A 100 -4.00 43.40 33.30
N GLU A 101 -4.65 43.94 34.35
CA GLU A 101 -5.66 45.00 34.19
C GLU A 101 -5.03 46.34 33.81
N GLU A 102 -3.89 46.68 34.40
CA GLU A 102 -3.16 47.87 34.01
C GLU A 102 -2.62 47.76 32.59
N ALA A 103 -2.09 46.58 32.23
CA ALA A 103 -1.66 46.28 30.88
C ALA A 103 -2.79 46.48 29.85
N ALA A 104 -3.99 45.99 30.15
CA ALA A 104 -5.17 46.17 29.31
C ALA A 104 -5.55 47.67 29.16
N GLY A 105 -5.38 48.48 30.21
CA GLY A 105 -5.56 49.92 30.15
C GLY A 105 -4.62 50.58 29.13
N TRP A 106 -3.33 50.26 29.18
CA TRP A 106 -2.33 50.80 28.25
C TRP A 106 -2.50 50.29 26.85
N TRP A 107 -2.80 48.99 26.65
CA TRP A 107 -3.14 48.47 25.34
C TRP A 107 -4.36 49.13 24.73
N ARG A 108 -5.38 49.47 25.53
CA ARG A 108 -6.57 50.22 25.05
C ARG A 108 -6.19 51.60 24.54
N ILE A 109 -5.35 52.33 25.27
CA ILE A 109 -4.86 53.63 24.85
C ILE A 109 -4.10 53.53 23.54
N ALA A 110 -3.16 52.58 23.45
CA ALA A 110 -2.39 52.36 22.24
C ALA A 110 -3.26 51.88 21.04
N ALA A 111 -4.24 51.00 21.27
CA ALA A 111 -5.14 50.48 20.24
C ALA A 111 -6.05 51.61 19.68
N VAL A 112 -6.61 52.47 20.54
CA VAL A 112 -7.39 53.64 20.12
C VAL A 112 -6.53 54.64 19.33
N ALA A 113 -5.24 54.76 19.67
CA ALA A 113 -4.27 55.54 18.90
C ALA A 113 -3.82 54.85 17.59
N GLY A 114 -4.41 53.67 17.22
CA GLY A 114 -4.16 52.98 15.99
C GLY A 114 -3.00 51.97 16.03
N SER A 115 -2.64 51.45 17.20
CA SER A 115 -1.68 50.33 17.31
C SER A 115 -2.36 49.02 17.09
N ALA A 116 -2.15 48.40 15.93
CA ALA A 116 -2.68 47.09 15.59
C ALA A 116 -2.16 45.97 16.52
N ALA A 117 -0.90 46.07 16.98
CA ALA A 117 -0.31 45.14 17.93
C ALA A 117 -0.98 45.21 19.31
N ALA A 118 -1.26 46.44 19.79
CA ALA A 118 -1.97 46.66 21.06
C ALA A 118 -3.43 46.14 20.97
N ALA A 119 -4.11 46.38 19.86
CA ALA A 119 -5.44 45.84 19.62
C ALA A 119 -5.44 44.29 19.66
N HIS A 120 -4.41 43.64 19.08
CA HIS A 120 -4.22 42.21 19.20
C HIS A 120 -4.01 41.76 20.66
N ALA A 121 -3.09 42.39 21.37
CA ALA A 121 -2.82 42.08 22.77
C ALA A 121 -4.07 42.21 23.65
N LEU A 122 -4.83 43.31 23.45
CA LEU A 122 -6.09 43.56 24.15
C LEU A 122 -7.16 42.51 23.81
N GLY A 123 -7.27 42.13 22.54
CA GLY A 123 -8.17 41.06 22.10
C GLY A 123 -7.85 39.69 22.74
N ARG A 124 -6.55 39.36 22.86
CA ARG A 124 -6.11 38.18 23.61
C ARG A 124 -6.46 38.24 25.08
N HIS A 125 -6.23 39.39 25.73
CA HIS A 125 -6.58 39.59 27.13
C HIS A 125 -8.08 39.32 27.38
N PHE A 126 -8.97 39.89 26.55
CA PHE A 126 -10.41 39.64 26.69
C PHE A 126 -10.79 38.18 26.41
N ARG A 127 -10.14 37.53 25.46
CA ARG A 127 -10.34 36.09 25.20
C ARG A 127 -9.96 35.22 26.40
N GLU A 128 -8.84 35.50 27.06
CA GLU A 128 -8.38 34.80 28.27
C GLU A 128 -9.36 34.96 29.44
N ARG A 129 -10.11 36.05 29.46
CA ARG A 129 -11.18 36.31 30.44
C ARG A 129 -12.54 35.76 30.05
N GLY A 130 -12.69 35.21 28.87
CA GLY A 130 -13.96 34.68 28.35
C GLY A 130 -14.92 35.75 27.83
N ASP A 131 -14.48 37.01 27.69
CA ASP A 131 -15.26 38.10 27.05
C ASP A 131 -15.08 38.05 25.54
N GLU A 132 -15.78 37.09 24.91
CA GLU A 132 -15.67 36.88 23.46
C GLU A 132 -16.10 38.07 22.62
N PRO A 133 -17.18 38.84 22.94
CA PRO A 133 -17.55 40.00 22.16
C PRO A 133 -16.48 41.09 22.14
N ALA A 134 -15.87 41.38 23.30
CA ALA A 134 -14.78 42.35 23.38
C ALA A 134 -13.52 41.83 22.68
N ALA A 135 -13.22 40.52 22.81
CA ALA A 135 -12.12 39.89 22.11
C ALA A 135 -12.28 39.98 20.58
N GLU A 136 -13.46 39.67 20.06
CA GLU A 136 -13.75 39.79 18.63
C GLU A 136 -13.58 41.24 18.14
N TYR A 137 -14.12 42.17 18.85
CA TYR A 137 -14.01 43.60 18.47
C TYR A 137 -12.55 44.03 18.29
N TRP A 138 -11.71 43.78 19.29
CA TRP A 138 -10.32 44.21 19.25
C TRP A 138 -9.46 43.41 18.28
N LEU A 139 -9.69 42.09 18.14
CA LEU A 139 -9.01 41.28 17.15
C LEU A 139 -9.39 41.70 15.73
N ARG A 140 -10.67 42.08 15.49
CA ARG A 140 -11.12 42.59 14.20
C ARG A 140 -10.44 43.92 13.87
N GLN A 141 -10.37 44.85 14.83
CA GLN A 141 -9.64 46.11 14.66
C GLN A 141 -8.16 45.87 14.31
N SER A 142 -7.52 44.94 14.99
CA SER A 142 -6.14 44.53 14.69
C SER A 142 -5.99 43.95 13.28
N ALA A 143 -6.88 43.02 12.89
CA ALA A 143 -6.87 42.35 11.60
C ALA A 143 -7.13 43.32 10.42
N GLU A 144 -8.08 44.25 10.58
CA GLU A 144 -8.41 45.27 9.57
C GLU A 144 -7.24 46.25 9.35
N GLN A 145 -6.45 46.52 10.38
CA GLN A 145 -5.20 47.28 10.27
C GLN A 145 -4.03 46.48 9.70
N GLY A 146 -4.27 45.22 9.30
CA GLY A 146 -3.28 44.36 8.62
C GLY A 146 -2.34 43.61 9.57
N HIS A 147 -2.62 43.55 10.86
CA HIS A 147 -1.79 42.78 11.78
C HIS A 147 -2.01 41.26 11.62
N VAL A 148 -0.94 40.57 11.27
CA VAL A 148 -0.96 39.16 10.90
C VAL A 148 -1.48 38.28 12.03
N LEU A 149 -0.95 38.47 13.24
CA LEU A 149 -1.37 37.70 14.42
C LEU A 149 -2.81 38.02 14.82
N GLY A 150 -3.25 39.29 14.61
CA GLY A 150 -4.63 39.68 14.86
C GLY A 150 -5.62 38.98 13.93
N ALA A 151 -5.28 38.93 12.65
CA ALA A 151 -6.08 38.22 11.66
C ALA A 151 -6.15 36.69 11.96
N TYR A 152 -5.02 36.11 12.34
CA TYR A 152 -4.98 34.67 12.73
C TYR A 152 -5.80 34.42 14.00
N ALA A 153 -5.64 35.23 15.05
CA ALA A 153 -6.38 35.09 16.30
C ALA A 153 -7.90 35.31 16.13
N LEU A 154 -8.29 36.23 15.25
CA LEU A 154 -9.71 36.44 14.89
C LEU A 154 -10.27 35.22 14.15
N ALA A 155 -9.51 34.68 13.17
CA ALA A 155 -9.91 33.48 12.44
C ALA A 155 -10.11 32.27 13.38
N ASP A 156 -9.20 32.10 14.34
CA ASP A 156 -9.28 31.06 15.36
C ASP A 156 -10.50 31.21 16.27
N LEU A 157 -10.82 32.46 16.68
CA LEU A 157 -12.02 32.75 17.47
C LEU A 157 -13.32 32.41 16.69
N LEU A 158 -13.39 32.80 15.41
CA LEU A 158 -14.55 32.58 14.56
C LEU A 158 -14.75 31.08 14.29
N GLU A 159 -13.67 30.31 14.11
CA GLU A 159 -13.72 28.85 13.96
C GLU A 159 -14.32 28.17 15.20
N HIS A 160 -13.91 28.57 16.41
CA HIS A 160 -14.47 28.05 17.65
C HIS A 160 -15.97 28.34 17.81
N ARG A 161 -16.46 29.42 17.21
CA ARG A 161 -17.88 29.80 17.19
C ARG A 161 -18.68 29.15 16.06
N GLY A 162 -18.03 28.41 15.16
CA GLY A 162 -18.66 27.80 14.01
C GLY A 162 -18.93 28.75 12.83
N ASP A 163 -18.32 29.93 12.81
CA ASP A 163 -18.33 30.80 11.63
C ASP A 163 -17.18 30.43 10.70
N ASP A 164 -17.39 29.36 9.94
CA ASP A 164 -16.38 28.82 9.03
C ASP A 164 -16.03 29.82 7.90
N THR A 165 -17.01 30.61 7.44
CA THR A 165 -16.79 31.57 6.35
C THR A 165 -15.97 32.78 6.81
N GLY A 166 -16.28 33.30 7.97
CA GLY A 166 -15.50 34.35 8.59
C GLY A 166 -14.09 33.89 8.94
N SER A 167 -13.97 32.70 9.49
CA SER A 167 -12.67 32.10 9.82
C SER A 167 -11.81 31.92 8.55
N GLU A 168 -12.33 31.34 7.49
CA GLU A 168 -11.57 31.14 6.23
C GLU A 168 -11.07 32.48 5.67
N ARG A 169 -11.92 33.51 5.65
CA ARG A 169 -11.55 34.82 5.15
C ARG A 169 -10.33 35.42 5.90
N TRP A 170 -10.36 35.38 7.22
CA TRP A 170 -9.29 35.93 8.04
C TRP A 170 -8.06 35.02 8.09
N MET A 171 -8.25 33.71 8.01
CA MET A 171 -7.15 32.75 7.86
C MET A 171 -6.38 32.99 6.56
N ARG A 172 -7.11 33.24 5.44
CA ARG A 172 -6.52 33.60 4.14
C ARG A 172 -5.74 34.92 4.23
N ALA A 173 -6.33 35.94 4.85
CA ALA A 173 -5.67 37.24 5.03
C ALA A 173 -4.37 37.13 5.87
N ALA A 174 -4.34 36.27 6.87
CA ALA A 174 -3.13 36.01 7.65
C ALA A 174 -2.10 35.22 6.85
N ALA A 175 -2.53 34.20 6.08
CA ALA A 175 -1.68 33.37 5.25
C ALA A 175 -0.99 34.18 4.12
N GLU A 176 -1.73 35.04 3.43
CA GLU A 176 -1.21 35.97 2.42
C GLU A 176 -0.08 36.86 2.96
N ARG A 177 -0.21 37.27 4.21
CA ARG A 177 0.81 38.09 4.91
C ARG A 177 1.92 37.25 5.53
N GLY A 178 1.96 35.95 5.27
CA GLY A 178 3.09 35.09 5.65
C GLY A 178 2.93 34.28 6.93
N HIS A 179 1.75 34.23 7.54
CA HIS A 179 1.56 33.40 8.72
C HIS A 179 1.54 31.91 8.37
N ARG A 180 2.61 31.20 8.71
CA ARG A 180 2.81 29.79 8.32
C ARG A 180 1.71 28.85 8.83
N GLU A 181 1.25 29.04 10.07
CA GLU A 181 0.19 28.22 10.67
C GLU A 181 -1.16 28.49 10.00
N ALA A 182 -1.47 29.77 9.67
CA ALA A 182 -2.68 30.13 8.94
C ALA A 182 -2.69 29.48 7.54
N ALA A 183 -1.58 29.54 6.83
CA ALA A 183 -1.44 28.89 5.52
C ALA A 183 -1.68 27.38 5.62
N TYR A 184 -1.13 26.72 6.63
CA TYR A 184 -1.32 25.30 6.87
C TYR A 184 -2.78 24.94 7.20
N ARG A 185 -3.42 25.69 8.12
CA ARG A 185 -4.82 25.44 8.51
C ARG A 185 -5.79 25.68 7.35
N LEU A 186 -5.57 26.76 6.58
CA LEU A 186 -6.33 27.05 5.37
C LEU A 186 -6.19 25.90 4.35
N ALA A 187 -4.97 25.45 4.08
CA ALA A 187 -4.70 24.34 3.19
C ALA A 187 -5.45 23.08 3.62
N ARG A 188 -5.43 22.73 4.90
CA ARG A 188 -6.18 21.59 5.45
C ARG A 188 -7.69 21.70 5.28
N THR A 189 -8.24 22.89 5.45
CA THR A 189 -9.68 23.12 5.28
C THR A 189 -10.09 22.96 3.82
N LEU A 190 -9.28 23.50 2.90
CA LEU A 190 -9.50 23.37 1.46
C LEU A 190 -9.34 21.91 0.99
N ASP A 191 -8.31 21.20 1.44
CA ASP A 191 -8.07 19.79 1.11
C ASP A 191 -9.23 18.90 1.55
N ARG A 192 -9.74 19.10 2.76
CA ARG A 192 -10.93 18.39 3.26
C ARG A 192 -12.17 18.69 2.43
N ARG A 193 -12.37 19.95 2.02
CA ARG A 193 -13.50 20.37 1.17
C ARG A 193 -13.40 19.74 -0.21
N ALA A 194 -12.22 19.72 -0.81
CA ALA A 194 -11.98 19.06 -2.08
C ALA A 194 -12.34 17.56 -2.05
N GLY A 195 -12.04 16.88 -0.95
CA GLY A 195 -12.40 15.46 -0.77
C GLY A 195 -13.90 15.20 -0.54
N GLN A 196 -14.71 16.23 -0.27
CA GLN A 196 -16.17 16.13 -0.04
C GLN A 196 -16.99 16.65 -1.21
N ASP A 197 -16.39 17.36 -2.17
CA ASP A 197 -17.08 17.95 -3.30
C ASP A 197 -17.46 16.86 -4.33
N GLY A 198 -18.70 16.87 -4.76
CA GLY A 198 -19.20 15.93 -5.76
C GLY A 198 -18.93 16.37 -7.22
N ASP A 199 -18.41 17.57 -7.45
CA ASP A 199 -17.98 18.06 -8.77
C ASP A 199 -16.46 17.91 -8.90
N ASP A 200 -16.02 16.96 -9.72
CA ASP A 200 -14.61 16.67 -9.96
C ASP A 200 -13.78 17.91 -10.36
N LYS A 201 -14.36 18.85 -11.12
CA LYS A 201 -13.66 20.06 -11.56
C LYS A 201 -13.52 21.09 -10.45
N ALA A 202 -14.53 21.24 -9.61
CA ALA A 202 -14.48 22.11 -8.44
C ALA A 202 -13.52 21.54 -7.41
N ALA A 203 -13.61 20.25 -7.13
CA ALA A 203 -12.71 19.50 -6.26
C ALA A 203 -11.24 19.66 -6.67
N ALA A 204 -10.93 19.48 -7.96
CA ALA A 204 -9.56 19.64 -8.47
C ALA A 204 -9.01 21.06 -8.25
N ARG A 205 -9.80 22.11 -8.53
CA ARG A 205 -9.37 23.51 -8.30
C ARG A 205 -9.12 23.80 -6.83
N THR A 206 -9.97 23.29 -5.94
CA THR A 206 -9.84 23.46 -4.50
C THR A 206 -8.62 22.71 -3.98
N ALA A 207 -8.32 21.52 -4.53
CA ALA A 207 -7.12 20.74 -4.20
C ALA A 207 -5.83 21.46 -4.67
N ASP A 208 -5.84 22.04 -5.87
CA ASP A 208 -4.69 22.82 -6.38
C ASP A 208 -4.44 24.05 -5.51
N GLU A 209 -5.48 24.73 -5.05
CA GLU A 209 -5.35 25.87 -4.12
C GLU A 209 -4.80 25.39 -2.77
N ALA A 210 -5.28 24.27 -2.24
CA ALA A 210 -4.77 23.69 -1.00
C ALA A 210 -3.28 23.36 -1.10
N GLU A 211 -2.84 22.78 -2.21
CA GLU A 211 -1.41 22.50 -2.45
C GLU A 211 -0.56 23.78 -2.43
N GLN A 212 -1.02 24.85 -3.07
CA GLN A 212 -0.30 26.12 -3.07
C GLN A 212 -0.10 26.66 -1.63
N TRP A 213 -1.13 26.55 -0.80
CA TRP A 213 -1.03 26.96 0.60
C TRP A 213 -0.15 26.02 1.43
N PHE A 214 -0.18 24.70 1.20
CA PHE A 214 0.79 23.79 1.82
C PHE A 214 2.22 24.13 1.41
N ARG A 215 2.45 24.47 0.14
CA ARG A 215 3.77 24.88 -0.38
C ARG A 215 4.26 26.16 0.28
N GLN A 216 3.39 27.14 0.45
CA GLN A 216 3.74 28.38 1.17
C GLN A 216 4.03 28.14 2.65
N ALA A 217 3.23 27.32 3.32
CA ALA A 217 3.48 26.94 4.72
C ALA A 217 4.83 26.21 4.87
N ALA A 218 5.09 25.22 4.01
CA ALA A 218 6.33 24.45 3.99
C ALA A 218 7.56 25.34 3.74
N ALA A 219 7.49 26.26 2.76
CA ALA A 219 8.57 27.20 2.46
C ALA A 219 8.90 28.14 3.62
N ARG A 220 7.94 28.35 4.54
CA ARG A 220 8.13 29.15 5.77
C ARG A 220 8.47 28.29 7.00
N GLY A 221 8.89 27.04 6.79
CA GLY A 221 9.32 26.16 7.87
C GLY A 221 8.17 25.54 8.68
N HIS A 222 6.99 25.35 8.08
CA HIS A 222 5.93 24.62 8.76
C HIS A 222 6.06 23.11 8.52
N ARG A 223 6.60 22.38 9.50
CA ARG A 223 6.93 20.96 9.37
C ARG A 223 5.78 20.08 8.88
N ARG A 224 4.56 20.24 9.43
CA ARG A 224 3.38 19.49 8.99
C ARG A 224 2.91 19.90 7.60
N GLY A 225 3.12 21.18 7.21
CA GLY A 225 2.86 21.65 5.85
C GLY A 225 3.75 20.93 4.84
N ALA A 226 5.03 20.79 5.15
CA ALA A 226 5.99 20.07 4.34
C ALA A 226 5.65 18.55 4.23
N LEU A 227 5.20 17.93 5.33
CA LEU A 227 4.71 16.56 5.31
C LEU A 227 3.51 16.38 4.36
N HIS A 228 2.47 17.24 4.50
CA HIS A 228 1.28 17.13 3.63
C HIS A 228 1.60 17.40 2.16
N LEU A 229 2.45 18.40 1.88
CA LEU A 229 2.92 18.66 0.52
C LEU A 229 3.65 17.45 -0.06
N GLY A 230 4.54 16.82 0.72
CA GLY A 230 5.21 15.59 0.34
C GLY A 230 4.23 14.48 -0.02
N THR A 231 3.17 14.30 0.78
CA THR A 231 2.13 13.29 0.53
C THR A 231 1.33 13.56 -0.76
N ILE A 232 1.03 14.83 -1.06
CA ILE A 232 0.35 15.22 -2.31
C ILE A 232 1.23 14.90 -3.53
N LEU A 233 2.51 15.29 -3.46
CA LEU A 233 3.48 15.06 -4.52
C LEU A 233 3.77 13.57 -4.75
N GLU A 234 3.82 12.78 -3.68
CA GLU A 234 3.96 11.32 -3.75
C GLU A 234 2.78 10.67 -4.48
N LYS A 235 1.54 11.03 -4.14
CA LYS A 235 0.34 10.57 -4.83
C LYS A 235 0.32 10.92 -6.31
N ARG A 236 0.93 12.06 -6.69
CA ARG A 236 1.07 12.50 -8.08
C ARG A 236 2.23 11.81 -8.81
N GLY A 237 3.08 11.08 -8.09
CA GLY A 237 4.26 10.40 -8.63
C GLY A 237 5.50 11.29 -8.73
N GLU A 238 5.48 12.49 -8.16
CA GLU A 238 6.61 13.43 -8.12
C GLU A 238 7.55 13.09 -6.96
N LEU A 239 8.07 11.85 -6.96
CA LEU A 239 8.78 11.24 -5.83
C LEU A 239 10.03 12.02 -5.39
N LYS A 240 10.74 12.66 -6.34
CA LYS A 240 11.96 13.43 -6.04
C LYS A 240 11.64 14.67 -5.21
N GLU A 241 10.60 15.39 -5.57
CA GLU A 241 10.18 16.58 -4.83
C GLU A 241 9.55 16.20 -3.50
N ALA A 242 8.71 15.15 -3.48
CA ALA A 242 8.15 14.60 -2.25
C ALA A 242 9.24 14.25 -1.23
N GLY A 243 10.31 13.56 -1.68
CA GLY A 243 11.43 13.21 -0.82
C GLY A 243 12.16 14.41 -0.22
N ARG A 244 12.30 15.51 -0.97
CA ARG A 244 12.90 16.75 -0.44
C ARG A 244 12.05 17.36 0.67
N TRP A 245 10.74 17.42 0.50
CA TRP A 245 9.84 17.97 1.50
C TRP A 245 9.72 17.06 2.73
N TYR A 246 9.71 15.74 2.55
CA TYR A 246 9.78 14.80 3.66
C TYR A 246 11.09 14.95 4.44
N LEU A 247 12.22 15.09 3.75
CA LEU A 247 13.52 15.31 4.39
C LEU A 247 13.54 16.60 5.21
N THR A 248 13.01 17.70 4.66
CA THR A 248 12.91 18.99 5.38
C THR A 248 12.06 18.82 6.63
N SER A 249 10.87 18.26 6.50
CA SER A 249 9.95 18.03 7.61
C SER A 249 10.54 17.08 8.67
N ALA A 250 11.24 16.02 8.25
CA ALA A 250 11.88 15.07 9.15
C ALA A 250 13.06 15.67 9.93
N LYS A 251 13.83 16.58 9.31
CA LYS A 251 14.88 17.34 9.99
C LYS A 251 14.30 18.24 11.08
N ASP A 252 13.12 18.82 10.85
CA ASP A 252 12.40 19.66 11.80
C ASP A 252 11.64 18.84 12.88
N GLY A 253 11.89 17.50 12.94
CA GLY A 253 11.37 16.64 14.01
C GLY A 253 9.94 16.14 13.79
N GLU A 254 9.46 16.01 12.56
CA GLU A 254 8.17 15.39 12.27
C GLU A 254 8.38 13.88 12.03
N ALA A 255 8.05 13.03 13.00
CA ALA A 255 8.26 11.59 12.95
C ALA A 255 7.58 10.92 11.75
N ARG A 256 6.36 11.35 11.41
CA ARG A 256 5.63 10.83 10.25
C ARG A 256 6.34 11.12 8.92
N ALA A 257 7.01 12.27 8.82
CA ALA A 257 7.78 12.60 7.62
C ALA A 257 9.03 11.74 7.50
N ALA A 258 9.70 11.47 8.63
CA ALA A 258 10.83 10.55 8.67
C ALA A 258 10.40 9.11 8.30
N CYS A 259 9.24 8.68 8.76
CA CYS A 259 8.64 7.39 8.39
C CYS A 259 8.35 7.32 6.89
N ALA A 260 7.66 8.33 6.32
CA ALA A 260 7.33 8.40 4.89
C ALA A 260 8.60 8.45 4.02
N LEU A 261 9.61 9.22 4.42
CA LEU A 261 10.91 9.27 3.74
C LEU A 261 11.56 7.88 3.71
N GLY A 262 11.51 7.14 4.81
CA GLY A 262 12.02 5.78 4.89
C GLY A 262 11.34 4.83 3.88
N PHE A 263 10.02 4.89 3.75
CA PHE A 263 9.30 4.10 2.74
C PHE A 263 9.71 4.49 1.32
N LEU A 264 9.82 5.77 1.04
CA LEU A 264 10.22 6.27 -0.27
C LEU A 264 11.65 5.85 -0.66
N LEU A 265 12.58 5.86 0.32
CA LEU A 265 13.96 5.38 0.12
C LEU A 265 14.01 3.87 -0.11
N ARG A 266 13.23 3.07 0.64
CA ARG A 266 13.11 1.62 0.42
C ARG A 266 12.63 1.33 -0.99
N ASP A 267 11.58 2.00 -1.44
CA ASP A 267 11.00 1.81 -2.77
C ASP A 267 11.96 2.25 -3.90
N ALA A 268 12.88 3.15 -3.58
CA ALA A 268 14.01 3.51 -4.44
C ALA A 268 15.19 2.51 -4.39
N GLY A 269 15.13 1.51 -3.51
CA GLY A 269 16.18 0.49 -3.33
C GLY A 269 17.26 0.84 -2.29
N ASP A 270 17.15 1.98 -1.60
CA ASP A 270 18.08 2.38 -0.54
C ASP A 270 17.55 1.99 0.84
N THR A 271 17.62 0.70 1.15
CA THR A 271 17.13 0.14 2.40
C THR A 271 17.95 0.56 3.63
N GLU A 272 19.24 0.87 3.45
CA GLU A 272 20.09 1.28 4.57
C GLU A 272 19.72 2.70 5.05
N SER A 273 19.56 3.64 4.14
CA SER A 273 19.08 4.98 4.48
C SER A 273 17.64 4.94 5.02
N ALA A 274 16.79 4.08 4.46
CA ALA A 274 15.43 3.87 4.97
C ALA A 274 15.44 3.44 6.44
N ALA A 275 16.30 2.49 6.81
CA ALA A 275 16.43 2.01 8.18
C ALA A 275 16.82 3.12 9.16
N VAL A 276 17.72 4.03 8.76
CA VAL A 276 18.13 5.17 9.60
C VAL A 276 16.95 6.10 9.90
N TRP A 277 16.16 6.43 8.86
CA TRP A 277 15.01 7.31 9.04
C TRP A 277 13.88 6.65 9.80
N TRP A 278 13.62 5.36 9.58
CA TRP A 278 12.65 4.60 10.38
C TRP A 278 13.08 4.50 11.84
N LEU A 279 14.39 4.30 12.11
CA LEU A 279 14.91 4.26 13.48
C LEU A 279 14.64 5.59 14.22
N ARG A 280 14.91 6.71 13.57
CA ARG A 280 14.62 8.03 14.12
C ARG A 280 13.13 8.22 14.38
N ALA A 281 12.28 7.89 13.39
CA ALA A 281 10.83 8.00 13.53
C ALA A 281 10.28 7.09 14.65
N ALA A 282 10.78 5.86 14.77
CA ALA A 282 10.38 4.93 15.82
C ALA A 282 10.82 5.39 17.22
N GLN A 283 11.99 6.02 17.34
CA GLN A 283 12.45 6.65 18.59
C GLN A 283 11.53 7.81 19.00
N ASP A 284 10.98 8.54 18.04
CA ASP A 284 10.00 9.62 18.24
C ASP A 284 8.56 9.08 18.41
N GLY A 285 8.39 7.75 18.49
CA GLY A 285 7.12 7.08 18.80
C GLY A 285 6.24 6.76 17.58
N ASP A 286 6.78 6.76 16.36
CA ASP A 286 6.02 6.34 15.18
C ASP A 286 5.93 4.80 15.08
N GLY A 287 4.71 4.27 15.27
CA GLY A 287 4.46 2.82 15.26
C GLY A 287 4.67 2.20 13.87
N ASN A 288 4.34 2.91 12.80
CA ASN A 288 4.54 2.41 11.43
C ASN A 288 6.02 2.24 11.10
N ALA A 289 6.86 3.18 11.56
CA ALA A 289 8.31 3.09 11.40
C ALA A 289 8.90 1.91 12.19
N ALA A 290 8.43 1.71 13.43
CA ALA A 290 8.83 0.55 14.23
C ALA A 290 8.42 -0.77 13.55
N ASN A 291 7.20 -0.82 12.99
CA ASN A 291 6.73 -1.98 12.24
C ASN A 291 7.57 -2.24 10.97
N ALA A 292 7.94 -1.18 10.24
CA ALA A 292 8.83 -1.28 9.07
C ALA A 292 10.23 -1.81 9.42
N LEU A 293 10.80 -1.34 10.55
CA LEU A 293 12.05 -1.90 11.07
C LEU A 293 11.91 -3.38 11.43
N GLY A 294 10.80 -3.75 12.06
CA GLY A 294 10.51 -5.14 12.36
C GLY A 294 10.50 -6.02 11.10
N ALA A 295 9.85 -5.56 10.05
CA ALA A 295 9.82 -6.25 8.75
C ALA A 295 11.22 -6.37 8.14
N LEU A 296 11.99 -5.29 8.13
CA LEU A 296 13.36 -5.29 7.61
C LEU A 296 14.28 -6.30 8.35
N HIS A 297 14.21 -6.33 9.68
CA HIS A 297 14.98 -7.29 10.48
C HIS A 297 14.49 -8.73 10.30
N ALA A 298 13.18 -8.93 10.09
CA ALA A 298 12.61 -10.25 9.77
C ALA A 298 13.14 -10.78 8.43
N GLU A 299 13.16 -9.94 7.37
CA GLU A 299 13.72 -10.26 6.07
C GLU A 299 15.22 -10.63 6.15
N ARG A 300 15.97 -10.00 7.05
CA ARG A 300 17.38 -10.32 7.33
C ARG A 300 17.57 -11.58 8.20
N GLY A 301 16.49 -12.21 8.64
CA GLY A 301 16.52 -13.36 9.54
C GLY A 301 16.85 -13.03 11.00
N GLU A 302 16.87 -11.76 11.35
CA GLU A 302 17.17 -11.26 12.71
C GLU A 302 15.90 -11.29 13.58
N THR A 303 15.38 -12.48 13.81
CA THR A 303 14.04 -12.70 14.39
C THR A 303 13.83 -12.06 15.77
N GLN A 304 14.85 -12.05 16.63
CA GLN A 304 14.75 -11.44 17.98
C GLN A 304 14.65 -9.91 17.89
N THR A 305 15.40 -9.30 16.99
CA THR A 305 15.35 -7.85 16.75
C THR A 305 14.01 -7.46 16.13
N ALA A 306 13.53 -8.24 15.16
CA ALA A 306 12.21 -8.06 14.56
C ALA A 306 11.09 -8.12 15.60
N GLU A 307 11.13 -9.11 16.51
CA GLU A 307 10.15 -9.27 17.60
C GLU A 307 10.13 -8.04 18.53
N ARG A 308 11.30 -7.46 18.85
CA ARG A 308 11.38 -6.23 19.66
C ARG A 308 10.73 -5.04 18.96
N TRP A 309 11.00 -4.86 17.68
CA TRP A 309 10.45 -3.74 16.91
C TRP A 309 8.95 -3.87 16.69
N TYR A 310 8.43 -5.08 16.43
CA TYR A 310 6.98 -5.30 16.33
C TYR A 310 6.26 -5.04 17.66
N ARG A 311 6.89 -5.35 18.81
CA ARG A 311 6.35 -4.97 20.11
C ARG A 311 6.36 -3.46 20.31
N ALA A 312 7.44 -2.78 19.93
CA ALA A 312 7.51 -1.32 19.97
C ALA A 312 6.43 -0.67 19.09
N ALA A 313 6.17 -1.22 17.90
CA ALA A 313 5.08 -0.78 17.04
C ALA A 313 3.72 -0.88 17.73
N LEU A 314 3.47 -2.01 18.38
CA LEU A 314 2.24 -2.27 19.11
C LEU A 314 2.07 -1.35 20.33
N ASP A 315 3.16 -1.06 21.06
CA ASP A 315 3.15 -0.13 22.19
C ASP A 315 2.91 1.32 21.73
N ALA A 316 3.32 1.65 20.50
CA ALA A 316 3.05 2.92 19.83
C ALA A 316 1.64 3.00 19.19
N GLY A 317 0.83 1.93 19.32
CA GLY A 317 -0.55 1.89 18.82
C GLY A 317 -0.71 1.41 17.37
N ASP A 318 0.31 0.81 16.77
CA ASP A 318 0.19 0.15 15.46
C ASP A 318 -0.18 -1.34 15.63
N ASP A 319 -1.46 -1.66 15.43
CA ASP A 319 -1.97 -3.02 15.54
C ASP A 319 -1.40 -4.00 14.49
N ASN A 320 -0.79 -3.49 13.40
CA ASN A 320 -0.04 -4.32 12.45
C ASN A 320 1.12 -5.06 13.13
N GLY A 321 1.71 -4.46 14.16
CA GLY A 321 2.74 -5.10 14.98
C GLY A 321 2.29 -6.43 15.59
N ALA A 322 1.04 -6.53 16.05
CA ALA A 322 0.48 -7.77 16.57
C ALA A 322 0.31 -8.83 15.47
N TYR A 323 -0.16 -8.42 14.29
CA TYR A 323 -0.27 -9.33 13.14
C TYR A 323 1.09 -9.89 12.74
N ASN A 324 2.09 -9.03 12.61
CA ASN A 324 3.45 -9.42 12.23
C ASN A 324 4.15 -10.29 13.30
N LEU A 325 3.89 -10.03 14.59
CA LEU A 325 4.30 -10.94 15.68
C LEU A 325 3.66 -12.32 15.53
N GLY A 326 2.39 -12.36 15.14
CA GLY A 326 1.69 -13.60 14.86
C GLY A 326 2.33 -14.38 13.70
N LEU A 327 2.66 -13.70 12.59
CA LEU A 327 3.37 -14.30 11.45
C LEU A 327 4.72 -14.86 11.88
N LEU A 328 5.54 -14.05 12.56
CA LEU A 328 6.86 -14.46 13.04
C LEU A 328 6.80 -15.69 13.96
N CYS A 329 5.82 -15.73 14.88
CA CYS A 329 5.60 -16.88 15.74
C CYS A 329 5.13 -18.11 14.96
N ALA A 330 4.28 -17.94 13.95
CA ALA A 330 3.79 -19.05 13.12
C ALA A 330 4.92 -19.68 12.29
N GLU A 331 5.79 -18.87 11.69
CA GLU A 331 6.98 -19.34 10.96
C GLU A 331 7.94 -20.14 11.84
N GLN A 332 8.05 -19.77 13.11
CA GLN A 332 8.86 -20.49 14.08
C GLN A 332 8.17 -21.70 14.70
N GLY A 333 6.96 -22.05 14.27
CA GLY A 333 6.17 -23.14 14.83
C GLY A 333 5.59 -22.87 16.23
N ARG A 334 5.68 -21.63 16.73
CA ARG A 334 5.10 -21.21 18.02
C ARG A 334 3.60 -20.92 17.90
N THR A 335 2.83 -21.95 17.55
CA THR A 335 1.42 -21.81 17.15
C THR A 335 0.52 -21.18 18.21
N THR A 336 0.69 -21.52 19.48
CA THR A 336 -0.09 -20.94 20.59
C THR A 336 0.16 -19.45 20.77
N GLN A 337 1.41 -19.00 20.59
CA GLN A 337 1.74 -17.58 20.65
C GLN A 337 1.23 -16.84 19.40
N ALA A 338 1.35 -17.46 18.21
CA ALA A 338 0.79 -16.93 16.99
C ALA A 338 -0.71 -16.70 17.11
N GLU A 339 -1.43 -17.67 17.67
CA GLU A 339 -2.88 -17.56 17.92
C GLU A 339 -3.21 -16.37 18.82
N GLN A 340 -2.47 -16.17 19.91
CA GLN A 340 -2.70 -15.05 20.83
C GLN A 340 -2.50 -13.69 20.14
N TRP A 341 -1.44 -13.56 19.35
CA TRP A 341 -1.13 -12.33 18.63
C TRP A 341 -2.14 -12.05 17.52
N TYR A 342 -2.51 -13.07 16.72
CA TYR A 342 -3.56 -12.92 15.71
C TYR A 342 -4.91 -12.57 16.34
N ARG A 343 -5.26 -13.17 17.49
CA ARG A 343 -6.48 -12.85 18.22
C ARG A 343 -6.50 -11.40 18.68
N ARG A 344 -5.39 -10.88 19.20
CA ARG A 344 -5.25 -9.47 19.57
C ARG A 344 -5.47 -8.54 18.38
N ALA A 345 -4.77 -8.77 17.25
CA ALA A 345 -4.93 -8.00 16.03
C ALA A 345 -6.36 -8.11 15.44
N ALA A 346 -6.97 -9.30 15.49
CA ALA A 346 -8.32 -9.54 14.99
C ALA A 346 -9.39 -8.80 15.81
N TYR A 347 -9.20 -8.67 17.14
CA TYR A 347 -10.09 -7.86 17.99
C TYR A 347 -9.94 -6.36 17.68
N ALA A 348 -8.74 -5.88 17.33
CA ALA A 348 -8.50 -4.52 16.85
C ALA A 348 -9.07 -4.26 15.45
N GLY A 349 -9.60 -5.28 14.77
CA GLY A 349 -10.23 -5.14 13.45
C GLY A 349 -9.33 -5.47 12.27
N HIS A 350 -8.13 -6.01 12.51
CA HIS A 350 -7.23 -6.39 11.43
C HIS A 350 -7.77 -7.62 10.68
N ARG A 351 -8.19 -7.42 9.44
CA ARG A 351 -8.89 -8.44 8.64
C ARG A 351 -7.99 -9.64 8.28
N GLU A 352 -6.72 -9.40 7.95
CA GLU A 352 -5.76 -10.46 7.62
C GLU A 352 -5.43 -11.30 8.87
N ALA A 353 -5.35 -10.68 10.05
CA ALA A 353 -5.19 -11.40 11.31
C ALA A 353 -6.40 -12.27 11.65
N SER A 354 -7.61 -11.78 11.37
CA SER A 354 -8.84 -12.57 11.54
C SER A 354 -8.82 -13.80 10.63
N ASN A 355 -8.42 -13.66 9.36
CA ASN A 355 -8.26 -14.78 8.44
C ASN A 355 -7.16 -15.75 8.90
N ALA A 356 -6.00 -15.25 9.32
CA ALA A 356 -4.90 -16.08 9.81
C ALA A 356 -5.27 -16.86 11.07
N LEU A 357 -5.99 -16.23 12.01
CA LEU A 357 -6.52 -16.87 13.20
C LEU A 357 -7.47 -18.01 12.85
N ALA A 358 -8.41 -17.75 11.92
CA ALA A 358 -9.36 -18.75 11.46
C ALA A 358 -8.65 -19.96 10.81
N ILE A 359 -7.60 -19.72 10.01
CA ILE A 359 -6.79 -20.80 9.43
C ILE A 359 -6.10 -21.63 10.53
N LEU A 360 -5.56 -20.99 11.57
CA LEU A 360 -4.94 -21.72 12.69
C LEU A 360 -5.96 -22.58 13.44
N LEU A 361 -7.14 -22.04 13.75
CA LEU A 361 -8.21 -22.78 14.41
C LEU A 361 -8.67 -23.97 13.55
N LEU A 362 -8.82 -23.76 12.24
CA LEU A 362 -9.20 -24.83 11.32
C LEU A 362 -8.15 -25.97 11.28
N ARG A 363 -6.85 -25.61 11.27
CA ARG A 363 -5.76 -26.60 11.34
C ARG A 363 -5.72 -27.33 12.67
N ALA A 364 -6.16 -26.70 13.75
CA ALA A 364 -6.33 -27.34 15.05
C ALA A 364 -7.58 -28.23 15.17
N GLY A 365 -8.42 -28.26 14.12
CA GLY A 365 -9.67 -29.02 14.08
C GLY A 365 -10.88 -28.29 14.68
N ASP A 366 -10.74 -27.03 15.04
CA ASP A 366 -11.85 -26.20 15.55
C ASP A 366 -12.50 -25.41 14.41
N GLU A 367 -13.32 -26.11 13.64
CA GLU A 367 -14.09 -25.49 12.54
C GLU A 367 -15.14 -24.48 13.05
N SER A 368 -15.73 -24.76 14.21
CA SER A 368 -16.76 -23.90 14.81
C SER A 368 -16.18 -22.59 15.33
N GLY A 369 -14.96 -22.63 15.85
CA GLY A 369 -14.22 -21.44 16.26
C GLY A 369 -13.67 -20.64 15.09
N ALA A 370 -13.34 -21.30 13.95
CA ALA A 370 -12.78 -20.63 12.76
C ALA A 370 -13.83 -19.81 11.98
N GLU A 371 -15.05 -20.32 11.84
CA GLU A 371 -16.11 -19.72 11.02
C GLU A 371 -16.41 -18.24 11.34
N PRO A 372 -16.61 -17.83 12.62
CA PRO A 372 -16.86 -16.43 12.96
C PRO A 372 -15.74 -15.48 12.54
N TRP A 373 -14.49 -15.94 12.61
CA TRP A 373 -13.32 -15.13 12.22
C TRP A 373 -13.17 -15.01 10.72
N PHE A 374 -13.43 -16.10 9.96
CA PHE A 374 -13.53 -16.00 8.50
C PHE A 374 -14.65 -15.04 8.08
N SER A 375 -15.84 -15.15 8.73
CA SER A 375 -16.98 -14.25 8.45
C SER A 375 -16.61 -12.79 8.69
N LYS A 376 -16.03 -12.49 9.86
CA LYS A 376 -15.59 -11.14 10.22
C LYS A 376 -14.56 -10.60 9.22
N ALA A 377 -13.57 -11.40 8.84
CA ALA A 377 -12.57 -11.02 7.85
C ALA A 377 -13.19 -10.78 6.47
N ALA A 378 -14.08 -11.68 6.01
CA ALA A 378 -14.75 -11.55 4.73
C ALA A 378 -15.67 -10.33 4.66
N GLU A 379 -16.41 -10.03 5.75
CA GLU A 379 -17.23 -8.83 5.86
C GLU A 379 -16.40 -7.55 5.83
N ALA A 380 -15.20 -7.58 6.43
CA ALA A 380 -14.22 -6.50 6.35
C ALA A 380 -13.49 -6.40 4.98
N GLY A 381 -13.88 -7.25 4.00
CA GLY A 381 -13.36 -7.19 2.63
C GLY A 381 -12.14 -8.06 2.37
N SER A 382 -11.79 -9.02 3.24
CA SER A 382 -10.76 -10.02 2.95
C SER A 382 -11.26 -11.01 1.90
N VAL A 383 -10.63 -10.97 0.74
CA VAL A 383 -10.99 -11.84 -0.40
C VAL A 383 -10.64 -13.30 -0.10
N ASP A 384 -9.48 -13.52 0.50
CA ASP A 384 -9.02 -14.84 0.90
C ASP A 384 -9.90 -15.46 1.98
N ALA A 385 -10.38 -14.65 2.94
CA ALA A 385 -11.29 -15.12 3.97
C ALA A 385 -12.65 -15.54 3.38
N ALA A 386 -13.17 -14.79 2.41
CA ALA A 386 -14.39 -15.17 1.69
C ALA A 386 -14.21 -16.50 0.94
N PHE A 387 -13.07 -16.69 0.29
CA PHE A 387 -12.73 -17.96 -0.36
C PHE A 387 -12.62 -19.11 0.64
N ASN A 388 -11.89 -18.92 1.74
CA ASN A 388 -11.73 -19.91 2.81
C ASN A 388 -13.06 -20.31 3.47
N LEU A 389 -13.96 -19.32 3.68
CA LEU A 389 -15.30 -19.58 4.17
C LEU A 389 -16.12 -20.41 3.17
N GLY A 390 -15.96 -20.15 1.88
CA GLY A 390 -16.52 -20.98 0.82
C GLY A 390 -16.03 -22.43 0.89
N ILE A 391 -14.74 -22.65 1.13
CA ILE A 391 -14.17 -23.99 1.33
C ILE A 391 -14.78 -24.67 2.57
N LEU A 392 -14.89 -23.94 3.68
CA LEU A 392 -15.46 -24.48 4.92
C LEU A 392 -16.90 -24.98 4.72
N HIS A 393 -17.75 -24.15 4.09
CA HIS A 393 -19.13 -24.55 3.78
C HIS A 393 -19.21 -25.70 2.76
N ALA A 394 -18.30 -25.72 1.76
CA ALA A 394 -18.23 -26.82 0.80
C ALA A 394 -17.85 -28.14 1.49
N GLY A 395 -16.92 -28.13 2.45
CA GLY A 395 -16.56 -29.28 3.27
C GLY A 395 -17.74 -29.88 4.07
N ARG A 396 -18.67 -29.01 4.49
CA ARG A 396 -19.90 -29.41 5.18
C ARG A 396 -21.06 -29.76 4.23
N SER A 397 -20.81 -29.82 2.92
CA SER A 397 -21.82 -30.07 1.89
C SER A 397 -22.93 -28.99 1.83
N GLU A 398 -22.64 -27.79 2.30
CA GLU A 398 -23.53 -26.63 2.27
C GLU A 398 -23.32 -25.83 0.96
N GLU A 399 -23.61 -26.48 -0.17
CA GLU A 399 -23.25 -25.98 -1.52
C GLU A 399 -23.75 -24.55 -1.81
N ARG A 400 -24.98 -24.21 -1.34
CA ARG A 400 -25.55 -22.86 -1.57
C ARG A 400 -24.81 -21.77 -0.79
N ALA A 401 -24.36 -22.05 0.42
CA ALA A 401 -23.60 -21.11 1.23
C ALA A 401 -22.17 -20.97 0.65
N ALA A 402 -21.54 -22.07 0.32
CA ALA A 402 -20.23 -22.10 -0.33
C ALA A 402 -20.22 -21.27 -1.63
N LEU A 403 -21.23 -21.46 -2.48
CA LEU A 403 -21.31 -20.74 -3.76
C LEU A 403 -21.43 -19.22 -3.56
N ARG A 404 -22.24 -18.76 -2.61
CA ARG A 404 -22.37 -17.33 -2.30
C ARG A 404 -21.05 -16.69 -1.89
N TRP A 405 -20.26 -17.39 -1.07
CA TRP A 405 -18.96 -16.88 -0.64
C TRP A 405 -17.93 -16.93 -1.75
N TYR A 406 -17.92 -17.98 -2.60
CA TYR A 406 -17.09 -18.03 -3.80
C TYR A 406 -17.45 -16.92 -4.79
N GLU A 407 -18.74 -16.64 -5.01
CA GLU A 407 -19.19 -15.53 -5.87
C GLU A 407 -18.71 -14.17 -5.36
N ARG A 408 -18.76 -13.96 -4.05
CA ARG A 408 -18.23 -12.74 -3.43
C ARG A 408 -16.72 -12.61 -3.61
N ALA A 409 -15.97 -13.66 -3.38
CA ALA A 409 -14.52 -13.70 -3.60
C ALA A 409 -14.17 -13.51 -5.09
N ALA A 410 -14.90 -14.16 -5.99
CA ALA A 410 -14.71 -14.04 -7.43
C ALA A 410 -15.02 -12.61 -7.94
N ALA A 411 -16.06 -11.96 -7.42
CA ALA A 411 -16.37 -10.57 -7.73
C ALA A 411 -15.25 -9.60 -7.32
N ALA A 412 -14.50 -9.95 -6.27
CA ALA A 412 -13.32 -9.23 -5.81
C ALA A 412 -12.02 -9.66 -6.52
N GLY A 413 -12.11 -10.51 -7.56
CA GLY A 413 -10.98 -10.90 -8.40
C GLY A 413 -10.22 -12.17 -7.98
N HIS A 414 -10.74 -12.94 -7.02
CA HIS A 414 -10.09 -14.19 -6.61
C HIS A 414 -10.21 -15.27 -7.69
N THR A 415 -9.10 -15.60 -8.32
CA THR A 415 -9.02 -16.51 -9.47
C THR A 415 -9.58 -17.91 -9.20
N GLU A 416 -9.18 -18.51 -8.07
CA GLU A 416 -9.63 -19.87 -7.71
C GLU A 416 -11.12 -19.90 -7.35
N ALA A 417 -11.63 -18.85 -6.68
CA ALA A 417 -13.05 -18.72 -6.42
C ALA A 417 -13.87 -18.63 -7.73
N ALA A 418 -13.38 -17.85 -8.70
CA ALA A 418 -14.01 -17.76 -10.01
C ALA A 418 -14.04 -19.11 -10.73
N LEU A 419 -12.97 -19.92 -10.62
CA LEU A 419 -12.96 -21.28 -11.13
C LEU A 419 -14.02 -22.15 -10.44
N GLN A 420 -14.12 -22.09 -9.10
CA GLN A 420 -15.11 -22.89 -8.35
C GLN A 420 -16.54 -22.51 -8.74
N VAL A 421 -16.84 -21.19 -8.88
CA VAL A 421 -18.15 -20.72 -9.36
C VAL A 421 -18.41 -21.21 -10.78
N GLY A 422 -17.45 -21.06 -11.69
CA GLY A 422 -17.56 -21.54 -13.08
C GLY A 422 -17.88 -23.04 -13.15
N MET A 423 -17.18 -23.83 -12.33
CA MET A 423 -17.42 -25.28 -12.24
C MET A 423 -18.80 -25.61 -11.65
N ALA A 424 -19.26 -24.86 -10.64
CA ALA A 424 -20.59 -25.06 -10.07
C ALA A 424 -21.70 -24.72 -11.10
N ARG A 425 -21.53 -23.62 -11.86
CA ARG A 425 -22.45 -23.22 -12.92
C ARG A 425 -22.51 -24.24 -14.07
N LEU A 426 -21.35 -24.85 -14.45
CA LEU A 426 -21.32 -25.93 -15.43
C LEU A 426 -22.12 -27.16 -14.96
N ARG A 427 -21.97 -27.56 -13.69
CA ARG A 427 -22.74 -28.66 -13.11
C ARG A 427 -24.24 -28.36 -13.10
N GLY A 428 -24.62 -27.10 -12.91
CA GLY A 428 -25.99 -26.63 -12.94
C GLY A 428 -26.58 -26.41 -14.35
N GLY A 429 -25.78 -26.60 -15.42
CA GLY A 429 -26.22 -26.42 -16.80
C GLY A 429 -26.26 -24.96 -17.28
N ASP A 430 -25.81 -23.99 -16.47
CA ASP A 430 -25.74 -22.58 -16.85
C ASP A 430 -24.39 -22.27 -17.51
N GLU A 431 -24.29 -22.65 -18.77
CA GLU A 431 -23.04 -22.50 -19.53
C GLU A 431 -22.63 -21.04 -19.77
N ARG A 432 -23.57 -20.09 -19.84
CA ARG A 432 -23.26 -18.67 -20.07
C ARG A 432 -22.59 -18.04 -18.86
N GLU A 433 -23.15 -18.24 -17.68
CA GLU A 433 -22.56 -17.77 -16.45
C GLU A 433 -21.23 -18.49 -16.16
N ALA A 434 -21.18 -19.80 -16.43
CA ALA A 434 -19.94 -20.58 -16.31
C ALA A 434 -18.82 -20.01 -17.18
N GLU A 435 -19.12 -19.69 -18.44
CA GLU A 435 -18.16 -19.08 -19.36
C GLU A 435 -17.61 -17.75 -18.83
N ARG A 436 -18.49 -16.88 -18.30
CA ARG A 436 -18.07 -15.60 -17.73
C ARG A 436 -17.06 -15.77 -16.59
N PHE A 437 -17.35 -16.63 -15.63
CA PHE A 437 -16.46 -16.88 -14.51
C PHE A 437 -15.19 -17.60 -14.90
N LEU A 438 -15.27 -18.56 -15.84
CA LEU A 438 -14.08 -19.26 -16.36
C LEU A 438 -13.16 -18.31 -17.15
N ARG A 439 -13.70 -17.34 -17.90
CA ARG A 439 -12.90 -16.29 -18.55
C ARG A 439 -12.15 -15.42 -17.52
N CYS A 440 -12.84 -15.04 -16.45
CA CYS A 440 -12.22 -14.30 -15.36
C CYS A 440 -11.07 -15.09 -14.72
N ALA A 441 -11.32 -16.35 -14.38
CA ALA A 441 -10.31 -17.23 -13.80
C ALA A 441 -9.14 -17.52 -14.74
N ALA A 442 -9.41 -17.77 -16.02
CA ALA A 442 -8.39 -17.99 -17.04
C ALA A 442 -7.56 -16.72 -17.31
N GLY A 443 -8.20 -15.55 -17.29
CA GLY A 443 -7.53 -14.25 -17.34
C GLY A 443 -6.60 -14.01 -16.17
N GLY A 444 -6.97 -14.46 -14.97
CA GLY A 444 -6.17 -14.46 -13.76
C GLY A 444 -5.06 -15.51 -13.72
N GLY A 445 -4.88 -16.32 -14.77
CA GLY A 445 -3.78 -17.28 -14.90
C GLY A 445 -4.08 -18.71 -14.47
N SER A 446 -5.35 -19.10 -14.26
CA SER A 446 -5.69 -20.47 -13.93
C SER A 446 -5.67 -21.37 -15.18
N ALA A 447 -4.70 -22.27 -15.24
CA ALA A 447 -4.57 -23.24 -16.33
C ALA A 447 -5.77 -24.20 -16.43
N GLU A 448 -6.34 -24.60 -15.30
CA GLU A 448 -7.55 -25.44 -15.25
C GLU A 448 -8.76 -24.66 -15.80
N ALA A 449 -8.92 -23.37 -15.42
CA ALA A 449 -9.99 -22.54 -15.95
C ALA A 449 -9.87 -22.32 -17.46
N ALA A 450 -8.67 -22.07 -17.96
CA ALA A 450 -8.41 -21.94 -19.41
C ALA A 450 -8.78 -23.23 -20.15
N TYR A 451 -8.41 -24.39 -19.62
CA TYR A 451 -8.79 -25.69 -20.20
C TYR A 451 -10.30 -25.92 -20.18
N ARG A 452 -10.98 -25.59 -19.05
CA ARG A 452 -12.44 -25.76 -18.93
C ARG A 452 -13.19 -24.81 -19.85
N LEU A 453 -12.74 -23.56 -19.94
CA LEU A 453 -13.31 -22.58 -20.88
C LEU A 453 -13.18 -23.08 -22.32
N ALA A 454 -11.97 -23.51 -22.70
CA ALA A 454 -11.74 -24.08 -24.02
C ALA A 454 -12.67 -25.25 -24.32
N THR A 455 -12.92 -26.14 -23.33
CA THR A 455 -13.83 -27.28 -23.48
C THR A 455 -15.28 -26.84 -23.71
N VAL A 456 -15.75 -25.79 -23.01
CA VAL A 456 -17.10 -25.23 -23.19
C VAL A 456 -17.26 -24.61 -24.57
N LEU A 457 -16.25 -23.84 -25.01
CA LEU A 457 -16.25 -23.22 -26.33
C LEU A 457 -16.17 -24.27 -27.47
N ASP A 458 -15.36 -25.28 -27.29
CA ASP A 458 -15.20 -26.39 -28.26
C ASP A 458 -16.50 -27.20 -28.44
N ALA A 459 -17.25 -27.44 -27.35
CA ALA A 459 -18.55 -28.12 -27.40
C ALA A 459 -19.62 -27.37 -28.22
N ARG A 460 -19.51 -26.05 -28.30
CA ARG A 460 -20.42 -25.17 -29.07
C ARG A 460 -19.95 -24.94 -30.51
N ARG A 461 -18.74 -25.40 -30.84
CA ARG A 461 -18.18 -25.20 -32.19
C ARG A 461 -18.97 -26.00 -33.22
N PRO A 462 -19.44 -25.38 -34.33
CA PRO A 462 -20.03 -26.11 -35.43
C PRO A 462 -18.97 -27.05 -36.05
N PRO A 463 -19.37 -28.18 -36.61
CA PRO A 463 -18.44 -29.06 -37.28
C PRO A 463 -17.67 -28.30 -38.37
N ALA A 464 -16.34 -28.48 -38.41
CA ALA A 464 -15.49 -27.79 -39.35
C ALA A 464 -15.97 -28.12 -40.80
N PRO A 465 -16.12 -27.08 -41.68
CA PRO A 465 -16.41 -27.32 -43.07
C PRO A 465 -15.30 -28.16 -43.70
N ALA A 466 -15.65 -29.02 -44.66
CA ALA A 466 -14.65 -29.82 -45.38
C ALA A 466 -13.70 -28.84 -46.13
N HIS A 467 -12.39 -28.96 -45.86
CA HIS A 467 -11.39 -28.14 -46.55
C HIS A 467 -11.27 -28.55 -48.03
N GLU A 468 -11.34 -27.55 -48.90
CA GLU A 468 -10.89 -27.69 -50.27
C GLU A 468 -9.38 -27.47 -50.37
N LEU A 469 -8.70 -28.28 -51.20
CA LEU A 469 -7.26 -28.19 -51.44
C LEU A 469 -6.90 -26.79 -51.99
N GLY A 470 -6.18 -25.98 -51.21
CA GLY A 470 -5.70 -24.63 -51.64
C GLY A 470 -6.19 -23.45 -50.79
N GLU A 471 -7.05 -23.68 -49.80
CA GLU A 471 -7.44 -22.60 -48.88
C GLU A 471 -6.32 -22.26 -47.89
N PRO A 472 -6.13 -20.98 -47.53
CA PRO A 472 -5.17 -20.58 -46.52
C PRO A 472 -5.50 -21.22 -45.17
N ALA A 473 -4.47 -21.52 -44.38
CA ALA A 473 -4.62 -22.10 -43.07
C ALA A 473 -5.65 -21.30 -42.23
N GLN A 474 -6.69 -21.98 -41.75
CA GLN A 474 -7.71 -21.35 -40.90
C GLN A 474 -7.06 -20.70 -39.70
N GLU A 475 -7.47 -19.46 -39.39
CA GLU A 475 -7.12 -18.81 -38.15
C GLU A 475 -7.50 -19.68 -36.96
N LYS A 476 -6.64 -19.71 -35.93
CA LYS A 476 -6.90 -20.46 -34.71
C LYS A 476 -8.21 -20.00 -34.10
N SER A 477 -9.07 -20.91 -33.73
CA SER A 477 -10.31 -20.58 -33.04
C SER A 477 -10.05 -20.19 -31.61
N GLU A 478 -10.94 -19.40 -31.01
CA GLU A 478 -10.83 -18.99 -29.61
C GLU A 478 -10.62 -20.16 -28.64
N CYS A 479 -11.29 -21.31 -28.87
CA CYS A 479 -11.10 -22.49 -28.04
C CYS A 479 -9.67 -23.05 -28.15
N GLU A 480 -9.04 -22.98 -29.34
CA GLU A 480 -7.65 -23.40 -29.52
C GLU A 480 -6.67 -22.49 -28.79
N GLU A 481 -6.88 -21.19 -28.83
CA GLU A 481 -6.06 -20.23 -28.08
C GLU A 481 -6.10 -20.50 -26.56
N TRP A 482 -7.29 -20.77 -26.03
CA TRP A 482 -7.43 -21.11 -24.61
C TRP A 482 -6.82 -22.48 -24.27
N TYR A 483 -6.89 -23.47 -25.16
CA TYR A 483 -6.17 -24.74 -24.97
C TYR A 483 -4.66 -24.52 -24.98
N GLU A 484 -4.13 -23.71 -25.89
CA GLU A 484 -2.71 -23.39 -25.96
C GLU A 484 -2.24 -22.64 -24.70
N ARG A 485 -3.04 -21.69 -24.21
CA ARG A 485 -2.77 -20.98 -22.96
C ARG A 485 -2.72 -21.94 -21.76
N ALA A 486 -3.66 -22.85 -21.67
CA ALA A 486 -3.64 -23.91 -20.66
C ALA A 486 -2.41 -24.82 -20.80
N ALA A 487 -2.07 -25.21 -22.02
CA ALA A 487 -0.94 -26.09 -22.33
C ALA A 487 0.40 -25.42 -21.96
N SER A 488 0.59 -24.16 -22.30
CA SER A 488 1.79 -23.39 -21.97
C SER A 488 2.01 -23.20 -20.46
N GLN A 489 0.93 -23.23 -19.68
CA GLN A 489 0.96 -23.23 -18.21
C GLN A 489 1.12 -24.64 -17.61
N GLY A 490 1.43 -25.64 -18.42
CA GLY A 490 1.69 -27.00 -17.95
C GLY A 490 0.45 -27.87 -17.72
N HIS A 491 -0.75 -27.46 -18.17
CA HIS A 491 -1.96 -28.27 -18.03
C HIS A 491 -1.93 -29.50 -18.93
N ARG A 492 -1.67 -30.66 -18.36
CA ARG A 492 -1.43 -31.91 -19.09
C ARG A 492 -2.52 -32.30 -20.10
N ARG A 493 -3.80 -32.09 -19.75
CA ARG A 493 -4.92 -32.39 -20.68
C ARG A 493 -4.98 -31.34 -21.80
N GLY A 494 -4.64 -30.08 -21.53
CA GLY A 494 -4.50 -29.02 -22.53
C GLY A 494 -3.42 -29.37 -23.54
N GLN A 495 -2.23 -29.76 -23.07
CA GLN A 495 -1.11 -30.18 -23.93
C GLN A 495 -1.52 -31.32 -24.86
N VAL A 496 -2.20 -32.37 -24.34
CA VAL A 496 -2.71 -33.47 -25.17
C VAL A 496 -3.71 -32.95 -26.21
N ARG A 497 -4.62 -32.04 -25.82
CA ARG A 497 -5.64 -31.50 -26.73
C ARG A 497 -5.04 -30.66 -27.85
N VAL A 498 -4.10 -29.78 -27.51
CA VAL A 498 -3.34 -28.99 -28.52
C VAL A 498 -2.58 -29.89 -29.46
N GLY A 499 -1.90 -30.92 -28.95
CA GLY A 499 -1.23 -31.91 -29.77
C GLY A 499 -2.18 -32.65 -30.71
N MET A 500 -3.42 -32.97 -30.28
CA MET A 500 -4.45 -33.56 -31.15
C MET A 500 -4.91 -32.60 -32.26
N LEU A 501 -5.08 -31.30 -31.92
CA LEU A 501 -5.47 -30.29 -32.89
C LEU A 501 -4.36 -30.04 -33.93
N ALA A 502 -3.09 -29.96 -33.49
CA ALA A 502 -1.93 -29.85 -34.36
C ALA A 502 -1.82 -31.11 -35.31
N ALA A 503 -2.00 -32.30 -34.75
CA ALA A 503 -1.99 -33.54 -35.56
C ALA A 503 -3.13 -33.58 -36.60
N ALA A 504 -4.31 -33.05 -36.25
CA ALA A 504 -5.45 -32.93 -37.18
C ALA A 504 -5.18 -31.95 -38.33
N ARG A 505 -4.41 -30.88 -38.07
CA ARG A 505 -3.95 -29.95 -39.10
C ARG A 505 -2.77 -30.48 -39.94
N GLY A 506 -2.22 -31.62 -39.57
CA GLY A 506 -1.04 -32.18 -40.21
C GLY A 506 0.29 -31.60 -39.72
N ASP A 507 0.29 -30.77 -38.69
CA ASP A 507 1.52 -30.27 -38.06
C ASP A 507 2.10 -31.30 -37.10
N VAL A 508 2.89 -32.23 -37.70
CA VAL A 508 3.51 -33.32 -36.96
C VAL A 508 4.53 -32.85 -35.92
N VAL A 509 5.24 -31.77 -36.23
CA VAL A 509 6.30 -31.24 -35.34
C VAL A 509 5.69 -30.66 -34.09
N GLU A 510 4.69 -29.79 -34.26
CA GLU A 510 3.98 -29.19 -33.13
C GLU A 510 3.25 -30.24 -32.30
N ALA A 511 2.59 -31.19 -32.95
CA ALA A 511 1.93 -32.31 -32.27
C ALA A 511 2.90 -33.17 -31.44
N ALA A 512 4.05 -33.52 -32.01
CA ALA A 512 5.09 -34.29 -31.30
C ALA A 512 5.63 -33.53 -30.07
N ARG A 513 5.83 -32.22 -30.20
CA ARG A 513 6.29 -31.38 -29.11
C ARG A 513 5.30 -31.42 -27.95
N TRP A 514 4.04 -31.11 -28.18
CA TRP A 514 3.02 -31.06 -27.13
C TRP A 514 2.74 -32.43 -26.49
N TYR A 515 2.73 -33.51 -27.30
CA TYR A 515 2.60 -34.87 -26.76
C TYR A 515 3.79 -35.26 -25.90
N ARG A 516 5.01 -34.84 -26.26
CA ARG A 516 6.22 -35.10 -25.48
C ARG A 516 6.17 -34.37 -24.15
N GLU A 517 5.86 -33.07 -24.15
CA GLU A 517 5.70 -32.29 -22.94
C GLU A 517 4.64 -32.92 -22.01
N ALA A 518 3.49 -33.29 -22.54
CA ALA A 518 2.46 -33.99 -21.79
C ALA A 518 2.94 -35.34 -21.21
N ALA A 519 3.68 -36.11 -21.99
CA ALA A 519 4.20 -37.43 -21.59
C ALA A 519 5.28 -37.29 -20.49
N GLU A 520 6.15 -36.29 -20.59
CA GLU A 520 7.18 -36.00 -19.61
C GLU A 520 6.55 -35.52 -18.29
N ALA A 521 5.44 -34.77 -18.36
CA ALA A 521 4.61 -34.41 -17.22
C ALA A 521 3.77 -35.55 -16.64
N GLY A 522 3.94 -36.79 -17.16
CA GLY A 522 3.27 -38.00 -16.66
C GLY A 522 1.90 -38.27 -17.27
N SER A 523 1.56 -37.67 -18.40
CA SER A 523 0.31 -38.00 -19.11
C SER A 523 0.43 -39.32 -19.90
N ARG A 524 -0.26 -40.37 -19.45
CA ARG A 524 -0.34 -41.65 -20.18
C ARG A 524 -0.94 -41.47 -21.59
N ASN A 525 -1.88 -40.53 -21.75
CA ASN A 525 -2.49 -40.24 -23.05
C ASN A 525 -1.51 -39.52 -23.99
N GLY A 526 -0.69 -38.58 -23.44
CA GLY A 526 0.38 -37.92 -24.19
C GLY A 526 1.41 -38.91 -24.72
N ALA A 527 1.89 -39.81 -23.85
CA ALA A 527 2.83 -40.86 -24.22
C ALA A 527 2.26 -41.81 -25.29
N PHE A 528 0.99 -42.20 -25.14
CA PHE A 528 0.32 -43.05 -26.13
C PHE A 528 0.19 -42.34 -27.49
N ASN A 529 -0.26 -41.08 -27.52
CA ASN A 529 -0.44 -40.33 -28.77
C ASN A 529 0.90 -40.03 -29.45
N LEU A 530 1.95 -39.74 -28.68
CA LEU A 530 3.30 -39.58 -29.21
C LEU A 530 3.78 -40.85 -29.89
N GLY A 531 3.58 -42.01 -29.25
CA GLY A 531 3.91 -43.28 -29.84
C GLY A 531 3.11 -43.59 -31.12
N LEU A 532 1.82 -43.18 -31.17
CA LEU A 532 1.02 -43.33 -32.42
C LEU A 532 1.57 -42.46 -33.54
N LEU A 533 1.94 -41.22 -33.23
CA LEU A 533 2.50 -40.25 -34.18
C LEU A 533 3.83 -40.77 -34.74
N LEU A 534 4.76 -41.18 -33.87
CA LEU A 534 6.06 -41.71 -34.24
C LEU A 534 5.94 -43.00 -35.10
N ALA A 535 5.02 -43.90 -34.75
CA ALA A 535 4.76 -45.12 -35.55
C ALA A 535 4.22 -44.77 -36.95
N ARG A 536 3.39 -43.73 -37.10
CA ARG A 536 2.89 -43.24 -38.38
C ARG A 536 4.00 -42.68 -39.26
N GLU A 537 4.94 -41.97 -38.62
CA GLU A 537 6.13 -41.41 -39.29
C GLU A 537 7.26 -42.46 -39.53
N GLY A 538 7.01 -43.74 -39.25
CA GLY A 538 7.95 -44.82 -39.50
C GLY A 538 8.97 -45.10 -38.39
N SER A 539 8.94 -44.35 -37.27
CA SER A 539 9.86 -44.54 -36.13
C SER A 539 9.29 -45.54 -35.11
N GLU A 540 9.02 -46.77 -35.51
CA GLU A 540 8.46 -47.83 -34.64
C GLU A 540 9.31 -48.11 -33.38
N PRO A 541 10.67 -48.12 -33.42
CA PRO A 541 11.46 -48.34 -32.21
C PRO A 541 11.22 -47.30 -31.12
N GLU A 542 11.14 -46.02 -31.50
CA GLU A 542 10.84 -44.94 -30.56
C GLU A 542 9.39 -44.97 -30.07
N ALA A 543 8.44 -45.32 -30.96
CA ALA A 543 7.04 -45.50 -30.61
C ALA A 543 6.85 -46.57 -29.51
N VAL A 544 7.59 -47.67 -29.59
CA VAL A 544 7.57 -48.76 -28.59
C VAL A 544 8.01 -48.23 -27.21
N VAL A 545 9.02 -47.37 -27.13
CA VAL A 545 9.48 -46.78 -25.86
C VAL A 545 8.35 -45.96 -25.19
N TRP A 546 7.69 -45.11 -25.98
CA TRP A 546 6.60 -44.30 -25.46
C TRP A 546 5.34 -45.11 -25.14
N TRP A 547 5.00 -46.15 -25.94
CA TRP A 547 3.90 -47.05 -25.60
C TRP A 547 4.19 -47.86 -24.33
N ARG A 548 5.45 -48.30 -24.10
CA ARG A 548 5.85 -48.95 -22.86
C ARG A 548 5.61 -48.03 -21.66
N ARG A 549 6.11 -46.80 -21.75
CA ARG A 549 5.88 -45.79 -20.70
C ARG A 549 4.38 -45.52 -20.46
N ALA A 550 3.56 -45.45 -21.51
CA ALA A 550 2.13 -45.31 -21.39
C ALA A 550 1.46 -46.51 -20.74
N ALA A 551 1.84 -47.74 -21.15
CA ALA A 551 1.30 -48.99 -20.62
C ALA A 551 1.66 -49.17 -19.14
N ASP A 552 2.90 -48.90 -18.75
CA ASP A 552 3.36 -48.90 -17.35
C ASP A 552 2.56 -47.90 -16.48
N ALA A 553 2.15 -46.76 -17.07
CA ALA A 553 1.25 -45.78 -16.44
C ALA A 553 -0.24 -46.18 -16.50
N GLY A 554 -0.56 -47.40 -16.91
CA GLY A 554 -1.92 -47.96 -16.92
C GLY A 554 -2.76 -47.62 -18.16
N HIS A 555 -2.14 -47.41 -19.33
CA HIS A 555 -2.88 -47.17 -20.57
C HIS A 555 -3.11 -48.46 -21.37
N GLY A 556 -4.30 -49.08 -21.23
CA GLY A 556 -4.60 -50.39 -21.83
C GLY A 556 -4.50 -50.46 -23.37
N ARG A 557 -4.78 -49.35 -24.10
CA ARG A 557 -4.58 -49.33 -25.57
C ARG A 557 -3.10 -49.38 -25.95
N ALA A 558 -2.22 -48.79 -25.13
CA ALA A 558 -0.77 -48.86 -25.34
C ALA A 558 -0.26 -50.27 -25.13
N ALA A 559 -0.72 -50.96 -24.10
CA ALA A 559 -0.39 -52.36 -23.84
C ALA A 559 -0.84 -53.26 -25.00
N LEU A 560 -2.03 -53.04 -25.56
CA LEU A 560 -2.47 -53.79 -26.76
C LEU A 560 -1.57 -53.52 -27.98
N ARG A 561 -1.13 -52.28 -28.20
CA ARG A 561 -0.18 -51.94 -29.28
C ARG A 561 1.15 -52.66 -29.11
N LEU A 562 1.68 -52.68 -27.89
CA LEU A 562 2.90 -53.41 -27.56
C LEU A 562 2.74 -54.92 -27.82
N ALA A 563 1.65 -55.52 -27.37
CA ALA A 563 1.35 -56.93 -27.61
C ALA A 563 1.34 -57.29 -29.12
N LEU A 564 0.74 -56.42 -29.95
CA LEU A 564 0.72 -56.56 -31.40
C LEU A 564 2.12 -56.40 -32.03
N VAL A 565 2.96 -55.46 -31.50
CA VAL A 565 4.34 -55.30 -31.98
C VAL A 565 5.18 -56.57 -31.63
N CYS A 566 5.11 -57.02 -30.37
CA CYS A 566 5.81 -58.20 -29.90
C CYS A 566 5.38 -59.48 -30.71
N ALA A 567 4.08 -59.64 -30.98
CA ALA A 567 3.57 -60.71 -31.80
C ALA A 567 4.20 -60.66 -33.21
N ARG A 568 4.25 -59.52 -33.87
CA ARG A 568 4.89 -59.38 -35.20
C ARG A 568 6.38 -59.65 -35.18
N ARG A 569 7.07 -59.47 -34.07
CA ARG A 569 8.51 -59.69 -33.90
C ARG A 569 8.84 -61.14 -33.45
N GLY A 570 7.81 -61.96 -33.19
CA GLY A 570 8.01 -63.32 -32.66
C GLY A 570 8.34 -63.33 -31.15
N GLU A 571 8.22 -62.22 -30.44
CA GLU A 571 8.45 -62.08 -28.98
C GLU A 571 7.20 -62.51 -28.21
N LEU A 572 6.81 -63.82 -28.37
CA LEU A 572 5.50 -64.37 -27.98
C LEU A 572 5.23 -64.18 -26.45
N ALA A 573 6.25 -64.50 -25.63
CA ALA A 573 6.11 -64.43 -24.16
C ALA A 573 5.92 -63.00 -23.67
N GLU A 574 6.65 -62.04 -24.24
CA GLU A 574 6.49 -60.62 -23.89
C GLU A 574 5.16 -60.09 -24.44
N GLY A 575 4.78 -60.49 -25.67
CA GLY A 575 3.49 -60.14 -26.25
C GLY A 575 2.31 -60.63 -25.40
N GLN A 576 2.40 -61.85 -24.84
CA GLN A 576 1.38 -62.36 -23.92
C GLN A 576 1.26 -61.52 -22.64
N ARG A 577 2.37 -61.11 -22.03
CA ARG A 577 2.37 -60.22 -20.82
C ARG A 577 1.67 -58.89 -21.09
N TRP A 578 1.97 -58.26 -22.22
CA TRP A 578 1.33 -57.01 -22.61
C TRP A 578 -0.15 -57.19 -22.97
N ALA A 579 -0.53 -58.34 -23.54
CA ALA A 579 -1.92 -58.68 -23.80
C ALA A 579 -2.72 -58.88 -22.50
N ASP A 580 -2.15 -59.59 -21.50
CA ASP A 580 -2.76 -59.73 -20.18
C ASP A 580 -2.97 -58.36 -19.50
N LEU A 581 -2.00 -57.48 -19.58
CA LEU A 581 -2.10 -56.11 -19.05
C LEU A 581 -3.19 -55.32 -19.80
N ALA A 582 -3.29 -55.45 -21.11
CA ALA A 582 -4.32 -54.78 -21.90
C ALA A 582 -5.74 -55.29 -21.58
N VAL A 583 -5.90 -56.56 -21.23
CA VAL A 583 -7.17 -57.13 -20.76
C VAL A 583 -7.60 -56.51 -19.43
N SER A 584 -6.65 -56.33 -18.50
CA SER A 584 -6.95 -55.82 -17.17
C SER A 584 -7.22 -54.31 -17.14
N LEU A 585 -6.54 -53.53 -17.99
CA LEU A 585 -6.54 -52.06 -17.96
C LEU A 585 -7.35 -51.42 -19.10
N GLY A 586 -7.65 -52.14 -20.15
CA GLY A 586 -8.31 -51.62 -21.34
C GLY A 586 -9.83 -51.46 -21.18
N PRO A 587 -10.43 -50.52 -21.93
CA PRO A 587 -11.87 -50.54 -22.12
C PRO A 587 -12.36 -51.87 -22.68
N ARG A 588 -13.62 -52.24 -22.51
CA ARG A 588 -14.18 -53.52 -22.87
C ARG A 588 -13.77 -53.99 -24.27
N GLU A 589 -13.89 -53.14 -25.28
CA GLU A 589 -13.51 -53.49 -26.67
C GLU A 589 -12.01 -53.82 -26.82
N VAL A 590 -11.15 -53.05 -26.10
CA VAL A 590 -9.69 -53.29 -26.10
C VAL A 590 -9.36 -54.56 -25.36
N GLY A 591 -10.03 -54.82 -24.22
CA GLY A 591 -9.89 -56.05 -23.45
C GLY A 591 -10.29 -57.30 -24.25
N GLU A 592 -11.40 -57.27 -24.99
CA GLU A 592 -11.84 -58.36 -25.85
C GLU A 592 -10.85 -58.64 -26.99
N ARG A 593 -10.28 -57.59 -27.61
CA ARG A 593 -9.24 -57.77 -28.65
C ARG A 593 -7.94 -58.33 -28.06
N ALA A 594 -7.55 -57.83 -26.91
CA ALA A 594 -6.37 -58.24 -26.17
C ALA A 594 -6.49 -59.69 -25.71
N ALA A 595 -7.68 -60.13 -25.26
CA ALA A 595 -7.93 -61.55 -24.90
C ALA A 595 -7.78 -62.51 -26.07
N ARG A 596 -8.34 -62.17 -27.24
CA ARG A 596 -8.16 -62.97 -28.46
C ARG A 596 -6.69 -63.06 -28.85
N LEU A 597 -5.94 -61.96 -28.82
CA LEU A 597 -4.50 -61.95 -29.11
C LEU A 597 -3.72 -62.83 -28.12
N ARG A 598 -4.01 -62.68 -26.83
CA ARG A 598 -3.40 -63.46 -25.76
C ARG A 598 -3.59 -64.95 -25.97
N ASP A 599 -4.84 -65.36 -26.28
CA ASP A 599 -5.17 -66.80 -26.47
C ASP A 599 -4.48 -67.38 -27.73
N ALA A 600 -4.36 -66.58 -28.82
CA ALA A 600 -3.59 -66.92 -29.99
C ALA A 600 -2.09 -67.07 -29.67
N LEU A 601 -1.49 -66.09 -28.94
CA LEU A 601 -0.08 -66.20 -28.56
C LEU A 601 0.21 -67.34 -27.61
N ARG A 602 -0.74 -67.74 -26.77
CA ARG A 602 -0.62 -68.91 -25.89
C ARG A 602 -0.62 -70.20 -26.67
N GLN A 603 -1.46 -70.33 -27.72
CA GLN A 603 -1.47 -71.44 -28.59
C GLN A 603 -0.15 -71.62 -29.36
N GLU A 604 0.40 -70.53 -29.91
CA GLU A 604 1.69 -70.55 -30.59
C GLU A 604 2.87 -70.85 -29.65
N LEU A 605 2.82 -70.42 -28.37
CA LEU A 605 3.85 -70.80 -27.39
C LEU A 605 3.79 -72.25 -26.94
N SER A 606 2.63 -72.94 -27.13
CA SER A 606 2.43 -74.29 -26.74
C SER A 606 2.63 -75.33 -27.92
N ALA A 607 2.68 -74.75 -29.15
CA ALA A 607 2.98 -75.55 -30.38
C ALA A 607 4.49 -75.56 -30.61
#